data_34d82414c802deb2ba9ee69451281981
#
_entry.id   34d82414c802deb2ba9ee69451281981
#
_cell.length_a   1.000
_cell.length_b   1.000
_cell.length_c   1.000
_cell.angle_alpha   90.00
_cell.angle_beta   90.00
_cell.angle_gamma   90.00
#
_symmetry.space_group_name_H-M   'P 1'
#
loop_
_entity.id
_entity.type
_entity.pdbx_description
1 polymer ?
#
loop_
_entity_poly.entity_id
_entity_poly.type
_entity_poly.pdbx_seq_one_letter_code
_entity_poly.pdbx_strand_id
1 'polypeptide(L)'
;MIIDHIRDLEEFRAFYEKYKMPNQYDFDWLVENPNLFCLYDENSVLWGYITVQREDGDLTLSGASKRKNMQENINFINKVCDAFDEDMYAFTRVRPAIAVLRKASFKRVYDGKYIRLRGNKNG
;
A
#
# COMPACT_ATOMS: atom_id res chain seq x y z
N MET A 1 5.61 14.03 -3.38
CA MET A 1 5.22 12.96 -4.32
C MET A 1 3.71 12.99 -4.57
N ILE A 2 3.26 12.45 -5.68
CA ILE A 2 1.87 12.54 -6.13
C ILE A 2 1.25 11.14 -6.17
N ILE A 3 0.02 11.02 -5.70
CA ILE A 3 -0.76 9.78 -5.78
C ILE A 3 -1.68 9.88 -6.99
N ASP A 4 -1.68 8.86 -7.85
CA ASP A 4 -2.45 8.84 -9.09
C ASP A 4 -2.78 7.40 -9.48
N HIS A 5 -3.53 7.24 -10.55
CA HIS A 5 -3.69 5.93 -11.21
C HIS A 5 -2.42 5.58 -12.00
N ILE A 6 -2.41 4.40 -12.62
CA ILE A 6 -1.30 4.00 -13.48
C ILE A 6 -1.17 5.02 -14.62
N ARG A 7 0.02 5.61 -14.76
CA ARG A 7 0.32 6.54 -15.86
C ARG A 7 0.92 5.82 -17.06
N ASP A 8 1.67 4.75 -16.82
CA ASP A 8 2.35 3.97 -17.86
C ASP A 8 2.27 2.50 -17.46
N LEU A 9 1.58 1.70 -18.26
CA LEU A 9 1.34 0.31 -17.96
C LEU A 9 2.62 -0.52 -17.99
N GLU A 10 3.54 -0.22 -18.90
CA GLU A 10 4.82 -0.94 -18.98
C GLU A 10 5.71 -0.63 -17.78
N GLU A 11 5.74 0.62 -17.36
CA GLU A 11 6.46 1.01 -16.14
C GLU A 11 5.89 0.29 -14.92
N PHE A 12 4.57 0.22 -14.81
CA PHE A 12 3.92 -0.49 -13.71
C PHE A 12 4.24 -1.97 -13.74
N ARG A 13 4.21 -2.61 -14.91
CA ARG A 13 4.56 -4.02 -15.06
C ARG A 13 6.00 -4.29 -14.61
N ALA A 14 6.94 -3.46 -15.04
CA ALA A 14 8.35 -3.60 -14.66
C ALA A 14 8.54 -3.42 -13.15
N PHE A 15 7.83 -2.47 -12.55
CA PHE A 15 7.85 -2.24 -11.11
C PHE A 15 7.28 -3.43 -10.35
N TYR A 16 6.13 -3.94 -10.79
CA TYR A 16 5.48 -5.10 -10.19
C TYR A 16 6.43 -6.30 -10.17
N GLU A 17 7.06 -6.62 -11.29
CA GLU A 17 7.98 -7.76 -11.37
C GLU A 17 9.21 -7.59 -10.47
N LYS A 18 9.72 -6.38 -10.35
CA LYS A 18 10.92 -6.10 -9.55
C LYS A 18 10.64 -6.07 -8.05
N TYR A 19 9.51 -5.52 -7.63
CA TYR A 19 9.23 -5.25 -6.22
C TYR A 19 8.07 -6.04 -5.63
N LYS A 20 7.52 -7.02 -6.34
CA LYS A 20 6.39 -7.79 -5.83
C LYS A 20 6.77 -8.50 -4.54
N MET A 21 5.81 -8.51 -3.62
CA MET A 21 5.97 -9.10 -2.31
C MET A 21 5.38 -10.51 -2.29
N PRO A 22 5.72 -11.35 -1.28
CA PRO A 22 5.03 -12.62 -1.10
C PRO A 22 3.52 -12.42 -1.00
N ASN A 23 2.74 -13.31 -1.61
CA ASN A 23 1.27 -13.27 -1.61
C ASN A 23 0.69 -12.04 -2.33
N GLN A 24 1.45 -11.49 -3.27
CA GLN A 24 1.00 -10.37 -4.08
C GLN A 24 -0.12 -10.81 -5.03
N TYR A 25 -1.08 -9.91 -5.27
CA TYR A 25 -2.14 -10.16 -6.25
C TYR A 25 -1.59 -10.22 -7.67
N ASP A 26 -2.29 -10.93 -8.56
CA ASP A 26 -1.92 -11.01 -9.97
C ASP A 26 -1.92 -9.63 -10.61
N PHE A 27 -1.03 -9.46 -11.58
CA PHE A 27 -0.86 -8.18 -12.28
C PHE A 27 -2.16 -7.71 -12.94
N ASP A 28 -2.85 -8.59 -13.66
CA ASP A 28 -4.08 -8.23 -14.37
C ASP A 28 -5.19 -7.81 -13.39
N TRP A 29 -5.29 -8.50 -12.26
CA TRP A 29 -6.24 -8.14 -11.22
C TRP A 29 -5.93 -6.75 -10.65
N LEU A 30 -4.66 -6.46 -10.41
CA LEU A 30 -4.24 -5.15 -9.89
C LEU A 30 -4.61 -4.02 -10.84
N VAL A 31 -4.33 -4.19 -12.12
CA VAL A 31 -4.59 -3.17 -13.14
C VAL A 31 -6.10 -2.86 -13.24
N GLU A 32 -6.94 -3.87 -13.06
CA GLU A 32 -8.40 -3.70 -13.13
C GLU A 32 -9.02 -3.20 -11.84
N ASN A 33 -8.30 -3.21 -10.73
CA ASN A 33 -8.85 -2.78 -9.45
C ASN A 33 -9.01 -1.25 -9.42
N PRO A 34 -10.24 -0.73 -9.26
CA PRO A 34 -10.45 0.72 -9.19
C PRO A 34 -9.81 1.38 -7.97
N ASN A 35 -9.46 0.61 -6.95
CA ASN A 35 -8.78 1.08 -5.75
C ASN A 35 -7.29 0.78 -5.78
N LEU A 36 -6.67 0.91 -6.93
CA LEU A 36 -5.23 0.89 -7.10
C LEU A 36 -4.70 2.31 -7.10
N PHE A 37 -3.74 2.57 -6.22
CA PHE A 37 -3.10 3.88 -6.05
C PHE A 37 -1.62 3.75 -6.32
N CYS A 38 -1.08 4.63 -7.15
CA CYS A 38 0.35 4.65 -7.48
C CYS A 38 0.97 5.92 -6.93
N LEU A 39 2.19 5.81 -6.43
CA LEU A 39 2.97 6.93 -5.91
C LEU A 39 4.04 7.31 -6.92
N TYR A 40 4.02 8.54 -7.39
CA TYR A 40 4.99 9.07 -8.35
C TYR A 40 5.79 10.21 -7.76
N ASP A 41 7.06 10.29 -8.10
CA ASP A 41 7.89 11.43 -7.73
C ASP A 41 7.65 12.61 -8.70
N GLU A 42 8.37 13.71 -8.49
CA GLU A 42 8.24 14.93 -9.29
C GLU A 42 8.60 14.74 -10.78
N ASN A 43 9.35 13.68 -11.08
CA ASN A 43 9.73 13.33 -12.45
C ASN A 43 8.80 12.27 -13.06
N SER A 44 7.65 12.00 -12.43
CA SER A 44 6.69 10.99 -12.83
C SER A 44 7.26 9.58 -12.84
N VAL A 45 8.25 9.31 -12.00
CA VAL A 45 8.81 7.96 -11.80
C VAL A 45 8.02 7.25 -10.71
N LEU A 46 7.61 6.02 -10.98
CA LEU A 46 6.83 5.20 -10.06
C LEU A 46 7.68 4.77 -8.86
N TRP A 47 7.19 5.04 -7.65
CA TRP A 47 7.86 4.71 -6.39
C TRP A 47 7.18 3.62 -5.59
N GLY A 48 5.91 3.40 -5.84
CA GLY A 48 5.16 2.39 -5.10
C GLY A 48 3.73 2.30 -5.57
N TYR A 49 3.04 1.27 -5.10
CA TYR A 49 1.60 1.16 -5.31
C TYR A 49 0.94 0.54 -4.09
N ILE A 50 -0.32 0.89 -3.90
CA ILE A 50 -1.18 0.33 -2.87
C ILE A 50 -2.49 -0.06 -3.54
N THR A 51 -2.99 -1.24 -3.23
CA THR A 51 -4.33 -1.69 -3.62
C THR A 51 -5.15 -1.91 -2.36
N VAL A 52 -6.42 -1.56 -2.42
CA VAL A 52 -7.37 -1.76 -1.33
C VAL A 52 -8.52 -2.62 -1.84
N GLN A 53 -8.83 -3.68 -1.13
CA GLN A 53 -9.87 -4.63 -1.52
C GLN A 53 -10.53 -5.21 -0.27
N ARG A 54 -11.71 -5.80 -0.44
CA ARG A 54 -12.37 -6.51 0.66
C ARG A 54 -11.99 -7.98 0.63
N GLU A 55 -11.61 -8.49 1.80
CA GLU A 55 -11.35 -9.90 2.04
C GLU A 55 -12.18 -10.34 3.24
N ASP A 56 -13.11 -11.26 3.03
CA ASP A 56 -14.03 -11.73 4.07
C ASP A 56 -14.76 -10.57 4.79
N GLY A 57 -15.13 -9.55 4.04
CA GLY A 57 -15.82 -8.37 4.58
C GLY A 57 -14.94 -7.28 5.11
N ASP A 58 -13.67 -7.55 5.37
CA ASP A 58 -12.73 -6.57 5.92
C ASP A 58 -11.97 -5.85 4.80
N LEU A 59 -11.81 -4.55 4.97
CA LEU A 59 -11.03 -3.74 4.04
C LEU A 59 -9.54 -3.98 4.27
N THR A 60 -8.83 -4.40 3.23
CA THR A 60 -7.44 -4.85 3.31
C THR A 60 -6.57 -4.06 2.36
N LEU A 61 -5.40 -3.64 2.85
CA LEU A 61 -4.40 -2.90 2.11
C LEU A 61 -3.24 -3.83 1.77
N SER A 62 -2.75 -3.72 0.53
CA SER A 62 -1.59 -4.46 0.06
C SER A 62 -0.80 -3.57 -0.89
N GLY A 63 0.48 -3.85 -1.09
CA GLY A 63 1.27 -3.07 -2.02
C GLY A 63 2.75 -3.36 -1.94
N ALA A 64 3.51 -2.57 -2.66
CA ALA A 64 4.96 -2.63 -2.68
C ALA A 64 5.53 -1.24 -2.98
N SER A 65 6.72 -0.96 -2.50
CA SER A 65 7.37 0.33 -2.74
C SER A 65 8.90 0.20 -2.73
N LYS A 66 9.55 1.19 -3.31
CA LYS A 66 11.00 1.33 -3.14
C LYS A 66 11.29 1.66 -1.67
N ARG A 67 12.36 1.08 -1.13
CA ARG A 67 12.69 1.20 0.30
C ARG A 67 13.45 2.47 0.69
N LYS A 68 13.77 3.32 -0.27
CA LYS A 68 14.69 4.43 -0.06
C LYS A 68 14.14 5.59 0.76
N ASN A 69 12.84 5.75 0.87
CA ASN A 69 12.25 6.87 1.59
C ASN A 69 11.09 6.39 2.45
N MET A 70 11.44 6.01 3.67
CA MET A 70 10.45 5.49 4.63
C MET A 70 9.35 6.52 4.90
N GLN A 71 9.69 7.79 5.05
CA GLN A 71 8.69 8.82 5.36
C GLN A 71 7.67 8.98 4.24
N GLU A 72 8.09 8.92 2.99
CA GLU A 72 7.16 8.99 1.86
C GLU A 72 6.24 7.77 1.80
N ASN A 73 6.77 6.60 2.14
CA ASN A 73 5.96 5.38 2.22
C ASN A 73 4.92 5.47 3.33
N ILE A 74 5.29 5.99 4.48
CA ILE A 74 4.37 6.22 5.61
C ILE A 74 3.28 7.20 5.19
N ASN A 75 3.64 8.32 4.58
CA ASN A 75 2.70 9.33 4.10
C ASN A 75 1.74 8.76 3.08
N PHE A 76 2.23 7.93 2.16
CA PHE A 76 1.42 7.28 1.14
C PHE A 76 0.36 6.39 1.79
N ILE A 77 0.77 5.51 2.71
CA ILE A 77 -0.16 4.62 3.42
C ILE A 77 -1.21 5.43 4.18
N ASN A 78 -0.80 6.47 4.89
CA ASN A 78 -1.72 7.31 5.65
C ASN A 78 -2.74 7.99 4.75
N LYS A 79 -2.31 8.55 3.62
CA LYS A 79 -3.22 9.21 2.68
C LYS A 79 -4.23 8.25 2.08
N VAL A 80 -3.79 7.04 1.72
CA VAL A 80 -4.71 6.02 1.19
C VAL A 80 -5.70 5.60 2.27
N CYS A 81 -5.24 5.31 3.49
CA CYS A 81 -6.12 4.91 4.59
C CYS A 81 -7.13 6.00 4.94
N ASP A 82 -6.70 7.27 4.95
CA ASP A 82 -7.57 8.39 5.28
C ASP A 82 -8.68 8.61 4.24
N ALA A 83 -8.51 8.11 3.04
CA ALA A 83 -9.54 8.15 2.00
C ALA A 83 -10.70 7.18 2.26
N PHE A 84 -10.49 6.20 3.15
CA PHE A 84 -11.51 5.22 3.54
C PHE A 84 -11.90 5.45 4.99
N ASP A 85 -13.20 5.49 5.27
CA ASP A 85 -13.71 5.71 6.64
C ASP A 85 -14.07 4.37 7.30
N GLU A 86 -13.09 3.47 7.36
CA GLU A 86 -13.23 2.11 7.91
C GLU A 86 -11.90 1.66 8.50
N ASP A 87 -11.96 0.63 9.36
CA ASP A 87 -10.76 -0.05 9.81
C ASP A 87 -10.05 -0.68 8.61
N MET A 88 -8.73 -0.58 8.59
CA MET A 88 -7.91 -1.10 7.50
C MET A 88 -7.00 -2.20 8.01
N TYR A 89 -7.00 -3.35 7.33
CA TYR A 89 -6.15 -4.49 7.67
C TYR A 89 -4.98 -4.60 6.71
N ALA A 90 -3.89 -5.18 7.17
CA ALA A 90 -2.74 -5.51 6.33
C ALA A 90 -2.13 -6.82 6.82
N PHE A 91 -1.66 -7.63 5.88
CA PHE A 91 -1.06 -8.93 6.18
C PHE A 91 0.37 -8.96 5.66
N THR A 92 1.34 -9.11 6.54
CA THR A 92 2.75 -9.24 6.17
C THR A 92 3.58 -9.82 7.31
N ARG A 93 4.63 -10.56 6.97
CA ARG A 93 5.68 -10.96 7.89
C ARG A 93 7.03 -10.36 7.50
N VAL A 94 7.05 -9.51 6.49
CA VAL A 94 8.26 -8.84 6.00
C VAL A 94 8.62 -7.69 6.95
N ARG A 95 9.78 -7.76 7.61
CA ARG A 95 10.18 -6.80 8.64
C ARG A 95 10.17 -5.33 8.19
N PRO A 96 10.73 -4.96 7.04
CA PRO A 96 10.64 -3.56 6.61
C PRO A 96 9.22 -3.07 6.40
N ALA A 97 8.33 -3.93 5.89
CA ALA A 97 6.91 -3.58 5.72
C ALA A 97 6.23 -3.38 7.09
N ILE A 98 6.51 -4.24 8.07
CA ILE A 98 5.99 -4.10 9.43
C ILE A 98 6.40 -2.77 10.04
N ALA A 99 7.68 -2.39 9.88
CA ALA A 99 8.18 -1.12 10.42
C ALA A 99 7.41 0.08 9.84
N VAL A 100 7.16 0.08 8.54
CA VAL A 100 6.39 1.14 7.89
C VAL A 100 4.94 1.15 8.36
N LEU A 101 4.30 -0.01 8.44
CA LEU A 101 2.91 -0.12 8.91
C LEU A 101 2.77 0.42 10.34
N ARG A 102 3.68 0.06 11.23
CA ARG A 102 3.64 0.56 12.62
C ARG A 102 3.72 2.08 12.68
N LYS A 103 4.59 2.68 11.87
CA LYS A 103 4.72 4.14 11.82
C LYS A 103 3.51 4.80 11.14
N ALA A 104 2.74 4.06 10.38
CA ALA A 104 1.47 4.50 9.81
C ALA A 104 0.27 4.16 10.71
N SER A 105 0.52 3.93 12.00
CA SER A 105 -0.50 3.70 13.04
C SER A 105 -1.19 2.34 12.98
N PHE A 106 -0.61 1.38 12.28
CA PHE A 106 -1.09 -0.01 12.35
C PHE A 106 -0.60 -0.67 13.62
N LYS A 107 -1.47 -1.47 14.24
CA LYS A 107 -1.16 -2.26 15.43
C LYS A 107 -1.30 -3.74 15.13
N ARG A 108 -0.46 -4.56 15.75
CA ARG A 108 -0.50 -6.00 15.58
C ARG A 108 -1.78 -6.58 16.20
N VAL A 109 -2.50 -7.40 15.43
CA VAL A 109 -3.63 -8.21 15.91
C VAL A 109 -3.11 -9.58 16.33
N TYR A 110 -2.36 -10.23 15.43
CA TYR A 110 -1.60 -11.46 15.70
C TYR A 110 -0.44 -11.52 14.70
N ASP A 111 0.42 -12.56 14.80
CA ASP A 111 1.56 -12.67 13.91
C ASP A 111 1.16 -12.64 12.44
N GLY A 112 1.63 -11.64 11.73
CA GLY A 112 1.35 -11.43 10.31
C GLY A 112 0.09 -10.62 10.01
N LYS A 113 -0.70 -10.23 11.01
CA LYS A 113 -1.90 -9.41 10.80
C LYS A 113 -1.85 -8.11 11.59
N TYR A 114 -2.14 -7.01 10.92
CA TYR A 114 -2.11 -5.66 11.47
C TYR A 114 -3.41 -4.92 11.16
N ILE A 115 -3.79 -3.98 12.03
CA ILE A 115 -4.99 -3.17 11.87
C ILE A 115 -4.69 -1.69 12.14
N ARG A 116 -5.22 -0.81 11.30
CA ARG A 116 -5.29 0.63 11.55
C ARG A 116 -6.76 0.99 11.77
N LEU A 117 -7.08 1.42 12.97
CA LEU A 117 -8.46 1.71 13.35
C LEU A 117 -8.98 2.94 12.63
N ARG A 118 -10.27 2.91 12.29
CA ARG A 118 -11.00 4.03 11.73
C ARG A 118 -10.80 5.28 12.59
N GLY A 119 -10.51 6.40 11.93
CA GLY A 119 -10.31 7.67 12.63
C GLY A 119 -8.96 7.81 13.33
N ASN A 120 -8.10 6.79 13.27
CA ASN A 120 -6.78 6.83 13.87
C ASN A 120 -5.82 7.57 12.93
N LYS A 121 -5.86 8.88 12.99
CA LYS A 121 -5.01 9.71 12.15
C LYS A 121 -3.62 9.81 12.75
N ASN A 122 -2.63 9.82 11.86
CA ASN A 122 -1.25 10.03 12.22
C ASN A 122 -1.08 11.50 12.61
N GLY A 123 -0.86 11.74 13.87
CA GLY A 123 -0.75 13.13 14.30
C GLY A 123 0.09 13.27 15.50
#